data_a4f707bdfdff040dde9fc20a90acbc62
#
_entry.id   a4f707bdfdff040dde9fc20a90acbc62
#
_cell.length_a   1.000
_cell.length_b   1.000
_cell.length_c   1.000
_cell.angle_alpha   90.00
_cell.angle_beta   90.00
_cell.angle_gamma   90.00
#
_symmetry.space_group_name_H-M   'P 1'
#
loop_
_entity.id
_entity.type
_entity.pdbx_description
1 polymer ?
#
loop_
_entity_poly.entity_id
_entity_poly.type
_entity_poly.pdbx_seq_one_letter_code
_entity_poly.pdbx_strand_id
1 'polypeptide(L)'
;MCRTPRDNEVNHYICWGFNNVCIEPGDKWKAAFQTNWGLFEPLVMFFGMTNSPATFQTMMNDIFWDLIAEGIIVVYLDDILIFTRMEEEHAKAIWQVLQVLQNNKLFFHQEKYEFCKEWIEYLGLVISENEVSMDLVKVVGVWEWPTLENKMDIQAFLGFVNFYWRFIWDFSTKAWPLFDLTHSEQVWIWNEREQVAFEDLKTVVTTALC
;
A
#
# COMPACT_ATOMS: atom_id res chain seq x y z
N MET A 1 -14.02 -25.53 6.96
CA MET A 1 -12.98 -26.32 7.63
C MET A 1 -11.65 -25.92 7.00
N CYS A 2 -10.90 -25.05 7.67
CA CYS A 2 -9.54 -24.74 7.23
C CYS A 2 -8.68 -25.99 7.39
N ARG A 3 -7.99 -26.38 6.32
CA ARG A 3 -7.08 -27.53 6.32
C ARG A 3 -5.66 -27.05 6.51
N THR A 4 -5.00 -27.59 7.55
CA THR A 4 -3.59 -27.56 7.93
C THR A 4 -3.04 -26.26 8.48
N PRO A 5 -2.23 -26.33 9.57
CA PRO A 5 -1.70 -25.19 10.30
C PRO A 5 -0.48 -24.60 9.59
N ARG A 6 -0.68 -23.62 8.75
CA ARG A 6 0.41 -22.82 8.19
C ARG A 6 -0.12 -21.44 7.86
N ASP A 7 0.39 -20.46 8.57
CA ASP A 7 0.26 -19.01 8.36
C ASP A 7 -1.07 -18.53 7.75
N ASN A 8 -2.09 -18.40 8.62
CA ASN A 8 -3.37 -17.82 8.25
C ASN A 8 -3.25 -16.31 8.22
N GLU A 9 -3.57 -15.69 7.11
CA GLU A 9 -3.53 -14.24 6.92
C GLU A 9 -4.93 -13.66 6.79
N VAL A 10 -5.13 -12.43 7.29
CA VAL A 10 -6.40 -11.69 7.19
C VAL A 10 -6.12 -10.24 6.87
N ASN A 11 -6.79 -9.72 5.86
CA ASN A 11 -6.75 -8.31 5.51
C ASN A 11 -8.07 -7.62 5.93
N HIS A 12 -7.98 -6.48 6.61
CA HIS A 12 -9.11 -5.73 7.16
C HIS A 12 -9.13 -4.31 6.63
N TYR A 13 -10.28 -3.83 6.16
CA TYR A 13 -10.50 -2.45 5.74
C TYR A 13 -11.44 -1.71 6.70
N ILE A 14 -11.01 -0.56 7.20
CA ILE A 14 -11.77 0.28 8.12
C ILE A 14 -12.73 1.19 7.34
N CYS A 15 -13.97 1.27 7.78
CA CYS A 15 -14.96 2.16 7.20
C CYS A 15 -14.67 3.62 7.55
N TRP A 16 -14.56 4.48 6.53
CA TRP A 16 -14.44 5.93 6.72
C TRP A 16 -13.29 6.31 7.66
N GLY A 17 -12.14 5.64 7.55
CA GLY A 17 -11.02 5.73 8.48
C GLY A 17 -10.74 7.15 8.97
N PHE A 18 -10.50 8.11 8.07
CA PHE A 18 -10.20 9.49 8.43
C PHE A 18 -11.35 10.20 9.15
N ASN A 19 -12.59 9.90 8.83
CA ASN A 19 -13.76 10.54 9.44
C ASN A 19 -13.97 10.13 10.90
N ASN A 20 -13.24 9.12 11.38
CA ASN A 20 -13.26 8.71 12.78
C ASN A 20 -12.33 9.58 13.66
N VAL A 21 -11.48 10.41 13.07
CA VAL A 21 -10.53 11.26 13.78
C VAL A 21 -11.03 12.69 13.82
N CYS A 22 -11.22 13.24 15.04
CA CYS A 22 -11.62 14.63 15.24
C CYS A 22 -10.47 15.58 14.97
N ILE A 23 -10.78 16.71 14.35
CA ILE A 23 -9.84 17.83 14.23
C ILE A 23 -9.81 18.57 15.57
N GLU A 24 -8.60 18.91 16.05
CA GLU A 24 -8.42 19.69 17.27
C GLU A 24 -9.25 20.99 17.24
N PRO A 25 -9.98 21.32 18.31
CA PRO A 25 -10.88 22.49 18.33
C PRO A 25 -10.25 23.80 17.88
N GLY A 26 -8.97 24.02 18.16
CA GLY A 26 -8.23 25.22 17.74
C GLY A 26 -7.76 25.23 16.28
N ASP A 27 -7.89 24.10 15.57
CA ASP A 27 -7.33 23.92 14.21
C ASP A 27 -8.39 23.76 13.12
N LYS A 28 -9.67 23.69 13.47
CA LYS A 28 -10.77 23.47 12.51
C LYS A 28 -10.83 24.49 11.39
N TRP A 29 -10.54 25.75 11.70
CA TRP A 29 -10.52 26.86 10.75
C TRP A 29 -9.50 26.65 9.60
N LYS A 30 -8.42 25.89 9.83
CA LYS A 30 -7.38 25.60 8.82
C LYS A 30 -7.91 24.75 7.67
N ALA A 31 -8.98 24.00 7.92
CA ALA A 31 -9.65 23.14 6.94
C ALA A 31 -11.00 23.71 6.49
N ALA A 32 -11.30 24.98 6.83
CA ALA A 32 -12.55 25.63 6.46
C ALA A 32 -12.73 25.70 4.94
N PHE A 33 -13.97 25.50 4.48
CA PHE A 33 -14.34 25.59 3.08
C PHE A 33 -15.60 26.42 2.87
N GLN A 34 -15.66 27.10 1.74
CA GLN A 34 -16.77 27.98 1.40
C GLN A 34 -17.74 27.29 0.45
N THR A 35 -19.02 27.47 0.71
CA THR A 35 -20.13 27.01 -0.15
C THR A 35 -21.07 28.18 -0.46
N ASN A 36 -22.08 27.93 -1.29
CA ASN A 36 -23.13 28.90 -1.56
C ASN A 36 -23.95 29.29 -0.30
N TRP A 37 -23.88 28.49 0.76
CA TRP A 37 -24.59 28.72 2.02
C TRP A 37 -23.72 29.30 3.14
N GLY A 38 -22.43 29.52 2.87
CA GLY A 38 -21.51 30.12 3.82
C GLY A 38 -20.21 29.36 4.01
N LEU A 39 -19.47 29.77 5.03
CA LEU A 39 -18.22 29.16 5.45
C LEU A 39 -18.49 28.04 6.47
N PHE A 40 -17.90 26.90 6.25
CA PHE A 40 -18.02 25.72 7.11
C PHE A 40 -16.65 25.24 7.59
N GLU A 41 -16.62 24.76 8.82
CA GLU A 41 -15.45 24.11 9.40
C GLU A 41 -15.75 22.63 9.63
N PRO A 42 -14.91 21.72 9.14
CA PRO A 42 -15.10 20.30 9.38
C PRO A 42 -14.77 19.96 10.85
N LEU A 43 -15.51 19.02 11.43
CA LEU A 43 -15.28 18.52 12.77
C LEU A 43 -14.31 17.34 12.82
N VAL A 44 -14.19 16.63 11.71
CA VAL A 44 -13.39 15.41 11.54
C VAL A 44 -12.48 15.54 10.33
N MET A 45 -11.44 14.73 10.29
CA MET A 45 -10.56 14.66 9.12
C MET A 45 -11.33 14.09 7.91
N PHE A 46 -10.89 14.46 6.71
CA PHE A 46 -11.46 14.00 5.45
C PHE A 46 -10.37 13.78 4.39
N PHE A 47 -10.75 13.11 3.29
CA PHE A 47 -9.85 12.89 2.17
C PHE A 47 -9.42 14.21 1.52
N GLY A 48 -8.11 14.33 1.23
CA GLY A 48 -7.52 15.52 0.62
C GLY A 48 -6.76 16.43 1.60
N MET A 49 -6.90 16.25 2.91
CA MET A 49 -6.03 16.93 3.87
C MET A 49 -4.62 16.28 3.84
N THR A 50 -3.59 17.11 3.73
CA THR A 50 -2.19 16.64 3.57
C THR A 50 -1.73 15.70 4.71
N ASN A 51 -2.13 15.99 5.95
CA ASN A 51 -1.66 15.25 7.12
C ASN A 51 -2.60 14.12 7.58
N SER A 52 -3.78 13.97 6.97
CA SER A 52 -4.73 12.93 7.38
C SER A 52 -4.15 11.52 7.37
N PRO A 53 -3.41 11.08 6.34
CA PRO A 53 -2.83 9.73 6.33
C PRO A 53 -1.84 9.52 7.48
N ALA A 54 -0.94 10.48 7.72
CA ALA A 54 0.06 10.37 8.78
C ALA A 54 -0.58 10.37 10.19
N THR A 55 -1.57 11.23 10.41
CA THR A 55 -2.28 11.32 11.70
C THR A 55 -3.08 10.02 11.95
N PHE A 56 -3.75 9.50 10.92
CA PHE A 56 -4.49 8.26 11.03
C PHE A 56 -3.56 7.07 11.29
N GLN A 57 -2.43 6.97 10.57
CA GLN A 57 -1.44 5.93 10.81
C GLN A 57 -0.88 5.97 12.25
N THR A 58 -0.63 7.19 12.79
CA THR A 58 -0.19 7.34 14.18
C THR A 58 -1.24 6.80 15.14
N MET A 59 -2.50 7.18 14.97
CA MET A 59 -3.59 6.66 15.79
C MET A 59 -3.70 5.13 15.71
N MET A 60 -3.60 4.57 14.51
CA MET A 60 -3.65 3.11 14.31
C MET A 60 -2.47 2.42 15.00
N ASN A 61 -1.27 2.97 14.91
CA ASN A 61 -0.10 2.43 15.60
C ASN A 61 -0.27 2.48 17.13
N ASP A 62 -0.88 3.53 17.66
CA ASP A 62 -1.10 3.68 19.09
C ASP A 62 -2.11 2.66 19.62
N ILE A 63 -3.26 2.52 18.95
CA ILE A 63 -4.32 1.58 19.43
C ILE A 63 -3.94 0.11 19.25
N PHE A 64 -3.05 -0.20 18.30
CA PHE A 64 -2.58 -1.55 18.00
C PHE A 64 -1.16 -1.84 18.51
N TRP A 65 -0.59 -0.93 19.31
CA TRP A 65 0.80 -0.99 19.74
C TRP A 65 1.23 -2.37 20.24
N ASP A 66 0.44 -2.98 21.12
CA ASP A 66 0.78 -4.27 21.75
C ASP A 66 0.85 -5.39 20.70
N LEU A 67 -0.13 -5.48 19.81
CA LEU A 67 -0.18 -6.51 18.76
C LEU A 67 0.90 -6.32 17.68
N ILE A 68 1.25 -5.07 17.39
CA ILE A 68 2.37 -4.74 16.48
C ILE A 68 3.70 -5.12 17.15
N ALA A 69 3.88 -4.80 18.42
CA ALA A 69 5.10 -5.13 19.18
C ALA A 69 5.30 -6.64 19.35
N GLU A 70 4.23 -7.41 19.49
CA GLU A 70 4.25 -8.88 19.51
C GLU A 70 4.53 -9.49 18.12
N GLY A 71 4.47 -8.70 17.04
CA GLY A 71 4.70 -9.17 15.68
C GLY A 71 3.56 -10.05 15.14
N ILE A 72 2.33 -9.83 15.60
CA ILE A 72 1.14 -10.57 15.21
C ILE A 72 0.42 -9.88 14.04
N ILE A 73 0.53 -8.55 13.97
CA ILE A 73 -0.12 -7.75 12.94
C ILE A 73 0.82 -6.72 12.32
N VAL A 74 0.51 -6.34 11.08
CA VAL A 74 1.04 -5.14 10.42
C VAL A 74 -0.14 -4.26 10.04
N VAL A 75 -0.01 -2.96 10.28
CA VAL A 75 -1.05 -1.98 9.98
C VAL A 75 -0.51 -0.92 9.04
N TYR A 76 -1.22 -0.69 7.95
CA TYR A 76 -0.95 0.39 7.02
C TYR A 76 -2.26 1.10 6.67
N LEU A 77 -2.45 2.27 7.27
CA LEU A 77 -3.70 3.02 7.17
C LEU A 77 -4.91 2.15 7.52
N ASP A 78 -5.80 1.92 6.56
CA ASP A 78 -7.04 1.16 6.71
C ASP A 78 -6.82 -0.36 6.63
N ASP A 79 -5.62 -0.79 6.17
CA ASP A 79 -5.31 -2.19 5.92
C ASP A 79 -4.61 -2.81 7.12
N ILE A 80 -5.18 -3.88 7.68
CA ILE A 80 -4.62 -4.64 8.79
C ILE A 80 -4.34 -6.07 8.30
N LEU A 81 -3.08 -6.46 8.29
CA LEU A 81 -2.66 -7.82 8.01
C LEU A 81 -2.39 -8.55 9.33
N ILE A 82 -3.06 -9.68 9.54
CA ILE A 82 -2.84 -10.55 10.69
C ILE A 82 -2.14 -11.82 10.19
N PHE A 83 -1.03 -12.17 10.83
CA PHE A 83 -0.27 -13.37 10.47
C PHE A 83 0.17 -14.12 11.71
N THR A 84 -0.04 -15.43 11.71
CA THR A 84 0.29 -16.32 12.83
C THR A 84 0.67 -17.70 12.29
N ARG A 85 1.43 -18.45 13.09
CA ARG A 85 1.89 -19.78 12.68
C ARG A 85 0.85 -20.88 12.88
N MET A 86 -0.08 -20.70 13.80
CA MET A 86 -1.05 -21.71 14.19
C MET A 86 -2.48 -21.17 14.06
N GLU A 87 -3.41 -22.02 13.64
CA GLU A 87 -4.82 -21.65 13.47
C GLU A 87 -5.49 -21.17 14.78
N GLU A 88 -5.14 -21.80 15.90
CA GLU A 88 -5.67 -21.40 17.22
C GLU A 88 -5.17 -20.01 17.64
N GLU A 89 -3.91 -19.71 17.37
CA GLU A 89 -3.31 -18.39 17.59
C GLU A 89 -3.95 -17.35 16.68
N HIS A 90 -4.25 -17.74 15.44
CA HIS A 90 -4.89 -16.88 14.45
C HIS A 90 -6.27 -16.45 14.88
N ALA A 91 -7.11 -17.40 15.31
CA ALA A 91 -8.45 -17.09 15.83
C ALA A 91 -8.39 -16.14 17.04
N LYS A 92 -7.39 -16.33 17.93
CA LYS A 92 -7.17 -15.45 19.08
C LYS A 92 -6.73 -14.06 18.65
N ALA A 93 -5.81 -13.95 17.69
CA ALA A 93 -5.33 -12.69 17.15
C ALA A 93 -6.46 -11.90 16.48
N ILE A 94 -7.28 -12.56 15.66
CA ILE A 94 -8.49 -11.95 15.07
C ILE A 94 -9.38 -11.37 16.15
N TRP A 95 -9.67 -12.15 17.20
CA TRP A 95 -10.52 -11.69 18.30
C TRP A 95 -9.93 -10.46 19.00
N GLN A 96 -8.63 -10.44 19.26
CA GLN A 96 -7.95 -9.29 19.86
C GLN A 96 -8.05 -8.05 18.98
N VAL A 97 -7.81 -8.17 17.66
CA VAL A 97 -7.96 -7.07 16.70
C VAL A 97 -9.39 -6.54 16.70
N LEU A 98 -10.39 -7.42 16.64
CA LEU A 98 -11.79 -7.03 16.67
C LEU A 98 -12.17 -6.31 17.98
N GLN A 99 -11.64 -6.73 19.13
CA GLN A 99 -11.84 -6.04 20.40
C GLN A 99 -11.23 -4.64 20.41
N VAL A 100 -10.00 -4.48 19.88
CA VAL A 100 -9.35 -3.17 19.77
C VAL A 100 -10.18 -2.24 18.90
N LEU A 101 -10.64 -2.69 17.74
CA LEU A 101 -11.51 -1.92 16.85
C LEU A 101 -12.82 -1.52 17.54
N GLN A 102 -13.49 -2.46 18.19
CA GLN A 102 -14.74 -2.22 18.92
C GLN A 102 -14.57 -1.20 20.05
N ASN A 103 -13.51 -1.34 20.85
CA ASN A 103 -13.22 -0.43 21.97
C ASN A 103 -12.96 1.00 21.49
N ASN A 104 -12.37 1.16 20.32
CA ASN A 104 -12.07 2.46 19.68
C ASN A 104 -13.19 2.93 18.74
N LYS A 105 -14.33 2.22 18.69
CA LYS A 105 -15.49 2.55 17.83
C LYS A 105 -15.16 2.63 16.34
N LEU A 106 -14.16 1.85 15.91
CA LEU A 106 -13.80 1.73 14.51
C LEU A 106 -14.64 0.60 13.89
N PHE A 107 -15.36 0.94 12.84
CA PHE A 107 -16.24 0.01 12.13
C PHE A 107 -15.60 -0.43 10.83
N PHE A 108 -15.94 -1.61 10.39
CA PHE A 108 -15.37 -2.25 9.23
C PHE A 108 -16.45 -2.90 8.36
N HIS A 109 -16.17 -3.08 7.07
CA HIS A 109 -17.09 -3.75 6.14
C HIS A 109 -16.79 -5.25 6.10
N GLN A 110 -17.72 -6.05 6.60
CA GLN A 110 -17.59 -7.50 6.67
C GLN A 110 -17.34 -8.17 5.29
N GLU A 111 -17.81 -7.57 4.21
CA GLU A 111 -17.70 -8.10 2.84
C GLU A 111 -16.28 -8.01 2.26
N LYS A 112 -15.39 -7.25 2.90
CA LYS A 112 -14.01 -7.03 2.43
C LYS A 112 -12.96 -7.85 3.16
N TYR A 113 -13.40 -8.78 4.02
CA TYR A 113 -12.47 -9.63 4.77
C TYR A 113 -12.12 -10.89 4.02
N GLU A 114 -10.86 -11.23 4.10
CA GLU A 114 -10.35 -12.51 3.72
C GLU A 114 -9.78 -13.20 4.96
N PHE A 115 -10.38 -14.33 5.36
CA PHE A 115 -9.99 -15.08 6.54
C PHE A 115 -9.33 -16.40 6.12
N CYS A 116 -8.34 -16.83 6.89
CA CYS A 116 -7.70 -18.15 6.73
C CYS A 116 -7.26 -18.44 5.30
N LYS A 117 -6.57 -17.48 4.68
CA LYS A 117 -5.99 -17.63 3.35
C LYS A 117 -4.55 -18.14 3.45
N GLU A 118 -4.14 -18.97 2.52
CA GLU A 118 -2.74 -19.40 2.37
C GLU A 118 -1.91 -18.34 1.63
N TRP A 119 -2.56 -17.47 0.90
CA TRP A 119 -1.98 -16.29 0.26
C TRP A 119 -2.98 -15.14 0.24
N ILE A 120 -2.48 -13.93 0.26
CA ILE A 120 -3.31 -12.71 0.28
C ILE A 120 -2.64 -11.59 -0.51
N GLU A 121 -3.47 -10.76 -1.14
CA GLU A 121 -3.00 -9.51 -1.71
C GLU A 121 -2.99 -8.42 -0.64
N TYR A 122 -1.80 -7.87 -0.37
CA TYR A 122 -1.61 -6.80 0.59
C TYR A 122 -0.71 -5.72 0.01
N LEU A 123 -1.21 -4.49 -0.05
CA LEU A 123 -0.50 -3.31 -0.57
C LEU A 123 0.11 -3.52 -1.97
N GLY A 124 -0.53 -4.33 -2.82
CA GLY A 124 -0.07 -4.60 -4.19
C GLY A 124 1.04 -5.65 -4.29
N LEU A 125 1.23 -6.40 -3.23
CA LEU A 125 2.07 -7.60 -3.18
C LEU A 125 1.19 -8.80 -2.90
N VAL A 126 1.60 -9.97 -3.36
CA VAL A 126 1.03 -11.25 -2.97
C VAL A 126 1.94 -11.85 -1.91
N ILE A 127 1.39 -12.06 -0.73
CA ILE A 127 2.09 -12.63 0.41
C ILE A 127 1.60 -14.06 0.59
N SER A 128 2.52 -15.00 0.74
CA SER A 128 2.26 -16.40 1.05
C SER A 128 3.23 -16.90 2.13
N GLU A 129 3.10 -18.14 2.59
CA GLU A 129 3.82 -18.71 3.72
C GLU A 129 5.35 -18.42 3.75
N ASN A 130 6.01 -18.49 2.61
CA ASN A 130 7.47 -18.31 2.53
C ASN A 130 7.89 -17.36 1.41
N GLU A 131 6.96 -16.68 0.79
CA GLU A 131 7.23 -15.89 -0.40
C GLU A 131 6.43 -14.60 -0.40
N VAL A 132 7.08 -13.52 -0.79
CA VAL A 132 6.45 -12.25 -1.12
C VAL A 132 6.71 -11.99 -2.59
N SER A 133 5.67 -11.97 -3.38
CA SER A 133 5.74 -11.81 -4.83
C SER A 133 4.95 -10.59 -5.31
N MET A 134 5.14 -10.27 -6.57
CA MET A 134 4.39 -9.19 -7.22
C MET A 134 3.02 -9.68 -7.67
N ASP A 135 2.02 -8.79 -7.64
CA ASP A 135 0.71 -9.05 -8.21
C ASP A 135 0.82 -9.25 -9.74
N LEU A 136 0.36 -10.41 -10.22
CA LEU A 136 0.39 -10.80 -11.64
C LEU A 136 -0.29 -9.78 -12.55
N VAL A 137 -1.40 -9.18 -12.11
CA VAL A 137 -2.13 -8.17 -12.91
C VAL A 137 -1.25 -6.95 -13.16
N LYS A 138 -0.50 -6.54 -12.15
CA LYS A 138 0.44 -5.41 -12.28
C LYS A 138 1.65 -5.76 -13.12
N VAL A 139 2.13 -6.98 -13.04
CA VAL A 139 3.24 -7.48 -13.87
C VAL A 139 2.85 -7.49 -15.35
N VAL A 140 1.65 -7.97 -15.68
CA VAL A 140 1.10 -7.90 -17.05
C VAL A 140 1.02 -6.44 -17.53
N GLY A 141 0.58 -5.52 -16.67
CA GLY A 141 0.57 -4.09 -16.97
C GLY A 141 1.94 -3.51 -17.31
N VAL A 142 3.02 -4.00 -16.67
CA VAL A 142 4.40 -3.61 -17.04
C VAL A 142 4.79 -4.20 -18.41
N TRP A 143 4.48 -5.47 -18.63
CA TRP A 143 4.77 -6.12 -19.91
C TRP A 143 4.10 -5.42 -21.09
N GLU A 144 2.85 -5.02 -20.94
CA GLU A 144 2.07 -4.33 -21.96
C GLU A 144 2.31 -2.81 -21.98
N TRP A 145 3.25 -2.28 -21.17
CA TRP A 145 3.51 -0.84 -21.11
C TRP A 145 3.92 -0.31 -22.48
N PRO A 146 3.26 0.77 -22.96
CA PRO A 146 3.53 1.32 -24.26
C PRO A 146 4.94 1.92 -24.36
N THR A 147 5.41 2.12 -25.57
CA THR A 147 6.69 2.81 -25.83
C THR A 147 6.67 4.21 -25.20
N LEU A 148 7.78 4.58 -24.57
CA LEU A 148 7.92 5.86 -23.88
C LEU A 148 8.28 6.95 -24.91
N GLU A 149 7.49 8.00 -24.97
CA GLU A 149 7.64 9.07 -25.97
C GLU A 149 8.18 10.39 -25.38
N ASN A 150 8.13 10.55 -24.06
CA ASN A 150 8.53 11.77 -23.37
C ASN A 150 8.98 11.51 -21.93
N LYS A 151 9.50 12.57 -21.28
CA LYS A 151 9.99 12.49 -19.88
C LYS A 151 8.89 12.10 -18.88
N MET A 152 7.64 12.50 -19.11
CA MET A 152 6.54 12.15 -18.21
C MET A 152 6.23 10.66 -18.27
N ASP A 153 6.30 10.06 -19.45
CA ASP A 153 6.10 8.62 -19.62
C ASP A 153 7.20 7.83 -18.89
N ILE A 154 8.47 8.28 -18.99
CA ILE A 154 9.57 7.68 -18.22
C ILE A 154 9.30 7.80 -16.71
N GLN A 155 8.91 8.98 -16.23
CA GLN A 155 8.64 9.19 -14.81
C GLN A 155 7.50 8.30 -14.32
N ALA A 156 6.43 8.13 -15.11
CA ALA A 156 5.33 7.24 -14.81
C ALA A 156 5.79 5.76 -14.75
N PHE A 157 6.54 5.31 -15.76
CA PHE A 157 7.08 3.96 -15.83
C PHE A 157 8.04 3.68 -14.66
N LEU A 158 9.04 4.54 -14.46
CA LEU A 158 9.99 4.39 -13.36
C LEU A 158 9.31 4.46 -12.00
N GLY A 159 8.33 5.34 -11.82
CA GLY A 159 7.55 5.43 -10.59
C GLY A 159 6.83 4.12 -10.27
N PHE A 160 6.27 3.47 -11.30
CA PHE A 160 5.62 2.18 -11.16
C PHE A 160 6.63 1.06 -10.87
N VAL A 161 7.68 0.92 -11.67
CA VAL A 161 8.68 -0.16 -11.53
C VAL A 161 9.50 0.01 -10.26
N ASN A 162 9.75 1.24 -9.81
CA ASN A 162 10.45 1.51 -8.55
C ASN A 162 9.73 0.97 -7.31
N PHE A 163 8.42 0.75 -7.35
CA PHE A 163 7.71 0.07 -6.25
C PHE A 163 8.24 -1.34 -6.03
N TYR A 164 8.69 -1.99 -7.10
CA TYR A 164 9.18 -3.37 -7.09
C TYR A 164 10.71 -3.49 -7.07
N TRP A 165 11.46 -2.40 -6.81
CA TRP A 165 12.92 -2.38 -6.86
C TRP A 165 13.60 -3.48 -6.02
N ARG A 166 12.96 -3.90 -4.91
CA ARG A 166 13.47 -4.94 -4.01
C ARG A 166 13.51 -6.32 -4.65
N PHE A 167 12.68 -6.56 -5.64
CA PHE A 167 12.61 -7.83 -6.37
C PHE A 167 13.55 -7.83 -7.61
N ILE A 168 14.15 -6.68 -7.92
CA ILE A 168 14.98 -6.52 -9.11
C ILE A 168 16.44 -6.38 -8.70
N TRP A 169 17.23 -7.39 -9.03
CA TRP A 169 18.67 -7.32 -8.80
C TRP A 169 19.29 -6.19 -9.61
N ASP A 170 20.11 -5.37 -8.93
CA ASP A 170 20.84 -4.24 -9.53
C ASP A 170 19.93 -3.22 -10.24
N PHE A 171 18.75 -2.97 -9.68
CA PHE A 171 17.73 -2.05 -10.22
C PHE A 171 18.32 -0.69 -10.60
N SER A 172 19.15 -0.11 -9.75
CA SER A 172 19.69 1.24 -9.97
C SER A 172 20.51 1.32 -11.25
N THR A 173 21.38 0.35 -11.52
CA THR A 173 22.21 0.31 -12.73
C THR A 173 21.33 0.10 -13.98
N LYS A 174 20.36 -0.79 -13.90
CA LYS A 174 19.43 -1.08 -15.00
C LYS A 174 18.55 0.13 -15.36
N ALA A 175 18.05 0.82 -14.35
CA ALA A 175 17.15 1.96 -14.52
C ALA A 175 17.91 3.28 -14.84
N TRP A 176 19.23 3.33 -14.61
CA TRP A 176 20.02 4.55 -14.77
C TRP A 176 19.84 5.27 -16.11
N PRO A 177 19.87 4.59 -17.28
CA PRO A 177 19.70 5.28 -18.56
C PRO A 177 18.37 6.05 -18.66
N LEU A 178 17.29 5.49 -18.07
CA LEU A 178 15.98 6.12 -18.06
C LEU A 178 15.93 7.27 -17.04
N PHE A 179 16.52 7.09 -15.85
CA PHE A 179 16.62 8.16 -14.86
C PHE A 179 17.40 9.36 -15.39
N ASP A 180 18.49 9.13 -16.12
CA ASP A 180 19.31 10.17 -16.73
C ASP A 180 18.47 11.09 -17.63
N LEU A 181 17.57 10.53 -18.44
CA LEU A 181 16.67 11.29 -19.29
C LEU A 181 15.61 12.12 -18.53
N THR A 182 15.36 11.83 -17.25
CA THR A 182 14.37 12.60 -16.48
C THR A 182 14.88 13.95 -16.00
N HIS A 183 16.20 14.18 -15.99
CA HIS A 183 16.80 15.44 -15.56
C HIS A 183 16.31 16.62 -16.39
N SER A 184 16.07 17.78 -15.74
CA SER A 184 15.49 18.96 -16.37
C SER A 184 16.32 19.50 -17.54
N GLU A 185 17.66 19.43 -17.40
CA GLU A 185 18.61 19.95 -18.38
C GLU A 185 18.91 18.98 -19.54
N GLN A 186 18.51 17.72 -19.39
CA GLN A 186 18.78 16.69 -20.39
C GLN A 186 17.82 16.83 -21.58
N VAL A 187 18.37 16.86 -22.79
CA VAL A 187 17.57 16.82 -24.02
C VAL A 187 16.97 15.43 -24.19
N TRP A 188 15.71 15.37 -24.63
CA TRP A 188 15.07 14.11 -24.96
C TRP A 188 15.77 13.46 -26.16
N ILE A 189 16.52 12.41 -25.92
CA ILE A 189 17.17 11.59 -26.95
C ILE A 189 16.94 10.13 -26.57
N TRP A 190 16.12 9.44 -27.36
CA TRP A 190 15.81 8.03 -27.17
C TRP A 190 16.66 7.20 -28.15
N ASN A 191 17.63 6.49 -27.63
CA ASN A 191 18.58 5.67 -28.39
C ASN A 191 18.45 4.18 -27.98
N GLU A 192 19.31 3.36 -28.55
CA GLU A 192 19.39 1.92 -28.23
C GLU A 192 19.66 1.66 -26.74
N ARG A 193 20.48 2.50 -26.08
CA ARG A 193 20.78 2.40 -24.65
C ARG A 193 19.53 2.52 -23.78
N GLU A 194 18.66 3.47 -24.04
CA GLU A 194 17.42 3.72 -23.34
C GLU A 194 16.39 2.62 -23.64
N GLN A 195 16.32 2.20 -24.91
CA GLN A 195 15.45 1.11 -25.33
C GLN A 195 15.82 -0.21 -24.64
N VAL A 196 17.10 -0.56 -24.62
CA VAL A 196 17.60 -1.78 -23.94
C VAL A 196 17.29 -1.71 -22.44
N ALA A 197 17.49 -0.58 -21.77
CA ALA A 197 17.17 -0.43 -20.36
C ALA A 197 15.66 -0.59 -20.08
N PHE A 198 14.81 -0.06 -20.94
CA PHE A 198 13.37 -0.20 -20.85
C PHE A 198 12.93 -1.66 -21.01
N GLU A 199 13.41 -2.36 -22.04
CA GLU A 199 13.08 -3.78 -22.29
C GLU A 199 13.66 -4.71 -21.20
N ASP A 200 14.87 -4.42 -20.70
CA ASP A 200 15.48 -5.20 -19.62
C ASP A 200 14.65 -5.08 -18.34
N LEU A 201 14.23 -3.87 -17.97
CA LEU A 201 13.36 -3.66 -16.81
C LEU A 201 12.01 -4.37 -16.97
N LYS A 202 11.37 -4.30 -18.13
CA LYS A 202 10.14 -5.06 -18.42
C LYS A 202 10.37 -6.57 -18.24
N THR A 203 11.44 -7.08 -18.80
CA THR A 203 11.78 -8.51 -18.73
C THR A 203 12.06 -8.96 -17.30
N VAL A 204 12.86 -8.19 -16.56
CA VAL A 204 13.23 -8.56 -15.17
C VAL A 204 12.02 -8.52 -14.24
N VAL A 205 11.15 -7.52 -14.37
CA VAL A 205 9.90 -7.45 -13.59
C VAL A 205 9.02 -8.67 -13.86
N THR A 206 8.93 -9.12 -15.12
CA THR A 206 8.12 -10.28 -15.49
C THR A 206 8.74 -11.62 -15.11
N THR A 207 10.06 -11.70 -15.02
CA THR A 207 10.79 -12.94 -14.67
C THR A 207 11.07 -13.08 -13.17
N ALA A 208 11.01 -11.99 -12.39
CA ALA A 208 11.19 -12.02 -10.93
C ALA A 208 10.06 -12.77 -10.18
N LEU A 209 9.15 -13.41 -10.91
CA LEU A 209 8.05 -14.25 -10.41
C LEU A 209 8.40 -15.76 -10.39
N CYS A 210 9.63 -16.14 -10.73
CA CYS A 210 10.06 -17.54 -10.74
C CYS A 210 11.05 -17.85 -9.63
#